data_562403dbec3b1eb3e09bbb852ed294f3
#
_entry.id   562403dbec3b1eb3e09bbb852ed294f3
#
_cell.length_a   1.000
_cell.length_b   1.000
_cell.length_c   1.000
_cell.angle_alpha   90.00
_cell.angle_beta   90.00
_cell.angle_gamma   90.00
#
_symmetry.space_group_name_H-M   'P 1'
#
loop_
_entity.id
_entity.type
_entity.pdbx_description
1 polymer ?
#
loop_
_entity_poly.entity_id
_entity_poly.type
_entity_poly.pdbx_seq_one_letter_code
_entity_poly.pdbx_strand_id
1 'polypeptide(L)'
;MALETLPEWMTGLEEEDAVFLKKFVLDSGSLKEVAGEYGVTYPTVRLRLDRVIQKIRMAEDVAADPFIATVKRLAINERLDLDTAKLLIAEYKKTRTPEHSPGRDK
;
A
#
# COMPACT_ATOMS: atom_id res chain seq x y z
N MET A 1 -5.15 8.06 -23.91
CA MET A 1 -5.31 8.99 -22.84
C MET A 1 -4.09 8.98 -21.93
N ALA A 2 -3.65 10.12 -21.55
CA ALA A 2 -2.46 10.20 -20.71
C ALA A 2 -2.85 10.45 -19.28
N LEU A 3 -2.04 9.95 -18.36
CA LEU A 3 -2.22 10.21 -16.96
C LEU A 3 -1.40 11.44 -16.60
N GLU A 4 -2.03 12.58 -16.57
CA GLU A 4 -1.31 13.80 -16.24
C GLU A 4 -1.06 13.91 -14.77
N THR A 5 -1.93 13.32 -13.96
CA THR A 5 -1.71 13.22 -12.53
C THR A 5 -1.88 11.77 -12.18
N LEU A 6 -1.09 11.31 -11.22
CA LEU A 6 -1.18 9.93 -10.80
C LEU A 6 -2.42 9.70 -9.96
N PRO A 7 -3.04 8.53 -10.09
CA PRO A 7 -4.13 8.18 -9.19
C PRO A 7 -3.64 8.16 -7.75
N GLU A 8 -4.59 8.37 -6.84
CA GLU A 8 -4.27 8.42 -5.43
C GLU A 8 -3.50 7.20 -4.97
N TRP A 9 -3.90 6.03 -5.43
CA TRP A 9 -3.30 4.80 -4.94
C TRP A 9 -1.86 4.62 -5.38
N MET A 10 -1.40 5.39 -6.36
CA MET A 10 -0.02 5.28 -6.83
C MET A 10 0.93 6.21 -6.11
N THR A 11 0.42 7.10 -5.26
CA THR A 11 1.27 8.16 -4.71
C THR A 11 2.33 7.66 -3.75
N GLY A 12 2.15 6.48 -3.18
CA GLY A 12 3.15 5.92 -2.28
C GLY A 12 4.14 4.99 -2.94
N LEU A 13 4.02 4.82 -4.26
CA LEU A 13 4.89 3.88 -4.97
C LEU A 13 6.14 4.58 -5.44
N GLU A 14 7.27 3.88 -5.34
CA GLU A 14 8.52 4.36 -5.87
C GLU A 14 8.72 3.78 -7.25
N GLU A 15 9.74 4.26 -7.93
CA GLU A 15 10.01 3.78 -9.27
C GLU A 15 10.21 2.27 -9.32
N GLU A 16 10.88 1.72 -8.32
CA GLU A 16 11.08 0.27 -8.26
C GLU A 16 9.76 -0.48 -8.19
N ASP A 17 8.82 0.08 -7.41
CA ASP A 17 7.52 -0.55 -7.27
C ASP A 17 6.77 -0.54 -8.60
N ALA A 18 6.88 0.56 -9.32
CA ALA A 18 6.21 0.67 -10.61
C ALA A 18 6.80 -0.32 -11.62
N VAL A 19 8.11 -0.49 -11.61
CA VAL A 19 8.75 -1.45 -12.49
C VAL A 19 8.30 -2.87 -12.15
N PHE A 20 8.23 -3.17 -10.86
CA PHE A 20 7.77 -4.47 -10.42
C PHE A 20 6.34 -4.73 -10.89
N LEU A 21 5.46 -3.75 -10.71
CA LEU A 21 4.07 -3.91 -11.12
C LEU A 21 3.97 -4.12 -12.64
N LYS A 22 4.78 -3.42 -13.39
CA LYS A 22 4.77 -3.59 -14.83
C LYS A 22 5.12 -5.02 -15.20
N LYS A 23 6.18 -5.57 -14.59
CA LYS A 23 6.54 -6.95 -14.86
C LYS A 23 5.46 -7.92 -14.44
N PHE A 24 4.86 -7.67 -13.29
CA PHE A 24 3.81 -8.53 -12.79
C PHE A 24 2.63 -8.56 -13.76
N VAL A 25 2.25 -7.41 -14.29
CA VAL A 25 1.15 -7.34 -15.24
C VAL A 25 1.53 -8.01 -16.55
N LEU A 26 2.72 -7.75 -17.04
CA LEU A 26 3.18 -8.33 -18.30
C LEU A 26 3.30 -9.85 -18.21
N ASP A 27 3.57 -10.37 -17.02
CA ASP A 27 3.65 -11.80 -16.79
C ASP A 27 2.30 -12.38 -16.39
N SER A 28 1.25 -11.62 -16.61
CA SER A 28 -0.13 -12.06 -16.36
C SER A 28 -0.35 -12.48 -14.91
N GLY A 29 0.33 -11.84 -13.99
CA GLY A 29 0.17 -12.13 -12.57
C GLY A 29 0.96 -13.33 -12.09
N SER A 30 1.90 -13.83 -12.87
CA SER A 30 2.68 -14.98 -12.47
C SER A 30 3.90 -14.56 -11.67
N LEU A 31 3.84 -14.73 -10.36
CA LEU A 31 5.00 -14.43 -9.52
C LEU A 31 6.16 -15.35 -9.81
N LYS A 32 5.88 -16.56 -10.25
CA LYS A 32 6.94 -17.48 -10.61
C LYS A 32 7.78 -16.91 -11.74
N GLU A 33 7.13 -16.35 -12.76
CA GLU A 33 7.86 -15.77 -13.87
C GLU A 33 8.60 -14.52 -13.47
N VAL A 34 7.97 -13.71 -12.63
CA VAL A 34 8.64 -12.50 -12.15
C VAL A 34 9.89 -12.88 -11.37
N ALA A 35 9.79 -13.91 -10.52
CA ALA A 35 10.94 -14.37 -9.75
C ALA A 35 12.07 -14.80 -10.67
N GLY A 36 11.74 -15.51 -11.75
CA GLY A 36 12.74 -15.93 -12.69
C GLY A 36 13.43 -14.77 -13.36
N GLU A 37 12.66 -13.75 -13.73
CA GLU A 37 13.25 -12.58 -14.40
C GLU A 37 14.17 -11.79 -13.48
N TYR A 38 13.83 -11.72 -12.19
CA TYR A 38 14.69 -11.03 -11.24
C TYR A 38 15.80 -11.90 -10.70
N GLY A 39 15.77 -13.22 -10.97
CA GLY A 39 16.78 -14.10 -10.44
C GLY A 39 16.70 -14.30 -8.95
N VAL A 40 15.49 -14.28 -8.39
CA VAL A 40 15.29 -14.46 -6.96
C VAL A 40 14.24 -15.53 -6.72
N THR A 41 14.02 -15.86 -5.46
CA THR A 41 13.07 -16.92 -5.13
C THR A 41 11.65 -16.40 -5.12
N TYR A 42 10.71 -17.33 -5.22
CA TYR A 42 9.29 -16.99 -5.16
C TYR A 42 8.93 -16.24 -3.85
N PRO A 43 9.35 -16.71 -2.67
CA PRO A 43 9.00 -15.97 -1.46
C PRO A 43 9.49 -14.53 -1.47
N THR A 44 10.61 -14.27 -2.11
CA THR A 44 11.15 -12.92 -2.18
C THR A 44 10.22 -11.99 -2.98
N VAL A 45 9.75 -12.45 -4.15
CA VAL A 45 8.85 -11.61 -4.92
C VAL A 45 7.48 -11.55 -4.27
N ARG A 46 7.06 -12.60 -3.58
CA ARG A 46 5.79 -12.56 -2.86
C ARG A 46 5.81 -11.49 -1.79
N LEU A 47 6.93 -11.40 -1.08
CA LEU A 47 7.08 -10.36 -0.06
C LEU A 47 7.03 -8.98 -0.69
N ARG A 48 7.68 -8.81 -1.84
CA ARG A 48 7.63 -7.51 -2.50
C ARG A 48 6.22 -7.16 -2.93
N LEU A 49 5.48 -8.13 -3.44
CA LEU A 49 4.09 -7.87 -3.81
C LEU A 49 3.27 -7.45 -2.60
N ASP A 50 3.48 -8.12 -1.46
CA ASP A 50 2.75 -7.76 -0.26
C ASP A 50 3.03 -6.33 0.16
N ARG A 51 4.27 -5.88 0.01
CA ARG A 51 4.62 -4.51 0.35
C ARG A 51 3.97 -3.51 -0.58
N VAL A 52 3.92 -3.82 -1.87
CA VAL A 52 3.26 -2.95 -2.82
C VAL A 52 1.77 -2.86 -2.50
N ILE A 53 1.16 -3.99 -2.17
CA ILE A 53 -0.26 -4.00 -1.81
C ILE A 53 -0.50 -3.09 -0.61
N GLN A 54 0.36 -3.14 0.39
CA GLN A 54 0.17 -2.30 1.56
C GLN A 54 0.34 -0.83 1.24
N LYS A 55 1.29 -0.50 0.38
CA LYS A 55 1.46 0.89 -0.03
C LYS A 55 0.23 1.41 -0.75
N ILE A 56 -0.35 0.58 -1.61
CA ILE A 56 -1.55 0.98 -2.34
C ILE A 56 -2.71 1.22 -1.38
N ARG A 57 -2.91 0.30 -0.44
CA ARG A 57 -4.01 0.44 0.51
C ARG A 57 -3.86 1.68 1.37
N MET A 58 -2.64 1.94 1.83
CA MET A 58 -2.42 3.12 2.65
C MET A 58 -2.67 4.39 1.86
N ALA A 59 -2.26 4.42 0.60
CA ALA A 59 -2.45 5.62 -0.22
C ALA A 59 -3.92 5.89 -0.49
N GLU A 60 -4.72 4.83 -0.62
CA GLU A 60 -6.13 5.03 -0.90
C GLU A 60 -6.88 5.70 0.24
N ASP A 61 -6.38 5.55 1.46
CA ASP A 61 -7.04 6.17 2.61
C ASP A 61 -6.69 7.64 2.75
N VAL A 62 -5.67 8.12 2.05
CA VAL A 62 -5.19 9.48 2.22
C VAL A 62 -6.26 10.52 1.95
N ALA A 63 -7.06 10.31 0.94
CA ALA A 63 -8.03 11.31 0.54
C ALA A 63 -9.10 11.53 1.59
N ALA A 64 -9.25 10.61 2.53
CA ALA A 64 -10.37 10.65 3.44
C ALA A 64 -10.11 11.44 4.71
N ASP A 65 -8.85 11.54 5.14
CA ASP A 65 -8.60 12.07 6.47
C ASP A 65 -7.18 12.63 6.60
N PRO A 66 -7.04 13.88 7.03
CA PRO A 66 -5.72 14.51 7.16
C PRO A 66 -4.80 13.81 8.15
N PHE A 67 -5.34 13.27 9.24
CA PHE A 67 -4.50 12.57 10.19
C PHE A 67 -3.89 11.33 9.54
N ILE A 68 -4.73 10.57 8.86
CA ILE A 68 -4.27 9.36 8.17
C ILE A 68 -3.24 9.73 7.11
N ALA A 69 -3.47 10.84 6.40
CA ALA A 69 -2.52 11.30 5.40
C ALA A 69 -1.16 11.59 6.02
N THR A 70 -1.17 12.21 7.18
CA THR A 70 0.09 12.53 7.86
C THR A 70 0.82 11.27 8.28
N VAL A 71 0.11 10.33 8.89
CA VAL A 71 0.73 9.08 9.33
C VAL A 71 1.32 8.33 8.14
N LYS A 72 0.58 8.28 7.04
CA LYS A 72 1.07 7.59 5.86
C LYS A 72 2.28 8.26 5.25
N ARG A 73 2.29 9.58 5.24
CA ARG A 73 3.44 10.29 4.71
C ARG A 73 4.69 10.00 5.54
N LEU A 74 4.53 9.93 6.86
CA LEU A 74 5.67 9.62 7.71
C LEU A 74 6.18 8.21 7.44
N ALA A 75 5.27 7.27 7.21
CA ALA A 75 5.68 5.90 6.92
C ALA A 75 6.38 5.81 5.57
N ILE A 76 5.86 6.51 4.58
CA ILE A 76 6.45 6.49 3.25
C ILE A 76 7.84 7.09 3.28
N ASN A 77 8.05 8.12 4.09
CA ASN A 77 9.35 8.76 4.20
C ASN A 77 10.24 8.06 5.21
N GLU A 78 9.82 6.92 5.68
CA GLU A 78 10.60 6.09 6.59
C GLU A 78 10.90 6.76 7.93
N ARG A 79 10.06 7.73 8.30
CA ARG A 79 10.14 8.34 9.62
C ARG A 79 9.34 7.54 10.64
N LEU A 80 8.56 6.59 10.16
CA LEU A 80 7.69 5.77 10.98
C LEU A 80 7.60 4.42 10.29
N ASP A 81 7.82 3.33 11.02
CA ASP A 81 7.77 2.04 10.36
C ASP A 81 6.34 1.68 9.99
N LEU A 82 6.21 0.79 9.02
CA LEU A 82 4.91 0.48 8.45
C LEU A 82 3.96 -0.13 9.47
N ASP A 83 4.46 -1.03 10.29
CA ASP A 83 3.60 -1.69 11.28
C ASP A 83 3.07 -0.68 12.30
N THR A 84 3.91 0.25 12.72
CA THR A 84 3.48 1.29 13.64
C THR A 84 2.45 2.20 12.98
N ALA A 85 2.66 2.54 11.72
CA ALA A 85 1.70 3.37 11.01
C ALA A 85 0.35 2.68 10.94
N LYS A 86 0.34 1.40 10.64
CA LYS A 86 -0.90 0.65 10.55
C LYS A 86 -1.61 0.60 11.89
N LEU A 87 -0.86 0.42 12.95
CA LEU A 87 -1.43 0.41 14.29
C LEU A 87 -2.07 1.75 14.63
N LEU A 88 -1.36 2.84 14.34
CA LEU A 88 -1.88 4.17 14.63
C LEU A 88 -3.16 4.45 13.85
N ILE A 89 -3.18 4.07 12.59
CA ILE A 89 -4.36 4.30 11.77
C ILE A 89 -5.53 3.46 12.28
N ALA A 90 -5.26 2.21 12.66
CA ALA A 90 -6.33 1.35 13.17
C ALA A 90 -6.92 1.91 14.45
N GLU A 91 -6.08 2.37 15.36
CA GLU A 91 -6.58 2.94 16.60
C GLU A 91 -7.33 4.24 16.37
N TYR A 92 -6.83 5.05 15.45
CA TYR A 92 -7.49 6.29 15.12
C TYR A 92 -8.88 6.03 14.55
N LYS A 93 -9.00 5.06 13.67
CA LYS A 93 -10.30 4.74 13.07
C LYS A 93 -11.27 4.25 14.11
N LYS A 94 -10.80 3.53 15.12
CA LYS A 94 -11.68 3.09 16.19
C LYS A 94 -12.29 4.26 16.93
N THR A 95 -11.48 5.29 17.19
CA THR A 95 -11.98 6.43 17.94
C THR A 95 -12.89 7.31 17.10
N ARG A 96 -12.74 7.26 15.79
CA ARG A 96 -13.49 8.14 14.91
C ARG A 96 -14.84 7.61 14.51
N THR A 97 -15.13 6.35 14.76
CA THR A 97 -16.39 5.78 14.32
C THR A 97 -17.11 5.04 15.41
N PRO A 98 -17.27 5.65 16.53
CA PRO A 98 -17.92 4.96 17.64
C PRO A 98 -19.36 4.60 17.33
N GLU A 99 -20.04 5.44 16.65
CA GLU A 99 -21.43 5.17 16.40
C GLU A 99 -21.62 4.10 15.37
N HIS A 100 -20.63 3.84 14.55
CA HIS A 100 -20.77 2.80 13.58
C HIS A 100 -20.49 1.47 14.16
N SER A 101 -19.60 1.48 15.10
CA SER A 101 -19.13 0.24 15.56
C SER A 101 -20.21 -0.60 16.13
N PRO A 102 -21.10 -0.07 16.71
CA PRO A 102 -22.01 -0.93 17.27
C PRO A 102 -22.60 -1.74 16.28
N GLY A 103 -22.72 -1.47 15.91
CA GLY A 103 -23.29 -2.15 15.32
C GLY A 103 -22.83 -3.02 14.61
N ARG A 104 -22.63 -2.97 14.42
CA ARG A 104 -22.18 -3.60 13.64
C ARG A 104 -21.60 -4.62 14.01
N ASP A 105 -21.66 -4.37 14.94
CA ASP A 105 -21.34 -5.03 15.27
C ASP A 105 -21.38 -5.76 15.42
N LYS A 106 -21.77 -5.75 15.64
CA LYS A 106 -21.93 -6.31 15.75
C LYS A 106 -21.97 -6.81 15.66
#